data_66f5118e6ec1f8036d6e72f62a083597
#
_entry.id   66f5118e6ec1f8036d6e72f62a083597
#
_cell.length_a   1.000
_cell.length_b   1.000
_cell.length_c   1.000
_cell.angle_alpha   90.00
_cell.angle_beta   90.00
_cell.angle_gamma   90.00
#
_symmetry.space_group_name_H-M   'P 1'
#
loop_
_entity.id
_entity.type
_entity.pdbx_description
1 polymer ?
#
loop_
_entity_poly.entity_id
_entity_poly.type
_entity_poly.pdbx_seq_one_letter_code
_entity_poly.pdbx_strand_id
1 'polypeptide(L)'
;QDPKRAPLMSHTLMRDKVFPLLDRGEHIFLILIDNFRWDQWLAVQEMLSGLFTFDDGMYTAILPTATQYARNAIFSGLMPLEIAKTFPELWVDEESEEGKNLNEEPMIASLLKRYRKPYSFAYRKVYETSFGERVLAQLNELQDNPLNVIVLNFVDMLSHARTESKMIRELASSEAAYRSLTQSWFRHSTTYRLFEQVAQMGAKIILTTDHGSVRVRKPVKIIGNRNTSTNLRYKLGQSLSFDAKEAYAPRKPKDIGLPVNHLTDGYVFCYEQNFFAYPNNYNYYVSYYKDTFQHGGISMEE
;
A
#
# COMPACT_ATOMS: atom_id res chain seq x y z
N GLN A 1 -23.94 4.27 11.13
CA GLN A 1 -23.07 5.44 10.98
C GLN A 1 -23.56 6.26 9.80
N ASP A 2 -23.62 7.58 9.95
CA ASP A 2 -24.00 8.50 8.87
C ASP A 2 -22.95 8.39 7.75
N PRO A 3 -23.32 7.99 6.51
CA PRO A 3 -22.38 7.85 5.40
C PRO A 3 -21.61 9.14 5.07
N LYS A 4 -22.18 10.30 5.43
CA LYS A 4 -21.54 11.62 5.24
C LYS A 4 -20.43 11.94 6.25
N ARG A 5 -20.30 11.15 7.31
CA ARG A 5 -19.30 11.30 8.38
C ARG A 5 -18.28 10.15 8.42
N ALA A 6 -18.44 9.14 7.57
CA ALA A 6 -17.44 8.07 7.49
C ALA A 6 -16.12 8.62 6.93
N PRO A 7 -14.98 8.29 7.56
CA PRO A 7 -13.68 8.69 7.02
C PRO A 7 -13.44 8.05 5.65
N LEU A 8 -12.67 8.73 4.81
CA LEU A 8 -12.16 8.15 3.58
C LEU A 8 -11.22 6.99 3.94
N MET A 9 -11.44 5.84 3.35
CA MET A 9 -10.68 4.62 3.61
C MET A 9 -10.24 3.95 2.30
N SER A 10 -9.34 2.97 2.37
CA SER A 10 -8.82 2.24 1.20
C SER A 10 -9.92 1.81 0.24
N HIS A 11 -10.94 1.11 0.72
CA HIS A 11 -12.02 0.57 -0.12
C HIS A 11 -13.03 1.61 -0.65
N THR A 12 -12.98 2.85 -0.16
CA THR A 12 -13.86 3.93 -0.62
C THR A 12 -13.16 4.97 -1.51
N LEU A 13 -11.84 4.90 -1.62
CA LEU A 13 -11.01 5.89 -2.31
C LEU A 13 -11.41 6.07 -3.78
N MET A 14 -11.57 5.00 -4.54
CA MET A 14 -11.98 5.05 -5.95
C MET A 14 -13.35 5.71 -6.11
N ARG A 15 -14.33 5.28 -5.31
CA ARG A 15 -15.70 5.83 -5.32
C ARG A 15 -15.74 7.32 -5.02
N ASP A 16 -14.97 7.74 -4.00
CA ASP A 16 -15.12 9.09 -3.44
C ASP A 16 -14.17 10.12 -4.07
N LYS A 17 -13.05 9.68 -4.67
CA LYS A 17 -12.03 10.57 -5.25
C LYS A 17 -11.86 10.43 -6.75
N VAL A 18 -11.98 9.24 -7.32
CA VAL A 18 -11.73 9.00 -8.74
C VAL A 18 -13.01 9.12 -9.56
N PHE A 19 -14.06 8.43 -9.18
CA PHE A 19 -15.31 8.42 -9.96
C PHE A 19 -15.95 9.79 -10.17
N PRO A 20 -15.99 10.70 -9.17
CA PRO A 20 -16.54 12.03 -9.40
C PRO A 20 -15.82 12.84 -10.49
N LEU A 21 -14.52 12.62 -10.67
CA LEU A 21 -13.74 13.26 -11.72
C LEU A 21 -14.04 12.64 -13.09
N LEU A 22 -14.08 11.31 -13.18
CA LEU A 22 -14.46 10.59 -14.39
C LEU A 22 -15.88 10.96 -14.85
N ASP A 23 -16.82 11.08 -13.92
CA ASP A 23 -18.21 11.44 -14.21
C ASP A 23 -18.36 12.88 -14.75
N ARG A 24 -17.37 13.75 -14.49
CA ARG A 24 -17.28 15.08 -15.10
C ARG A 24 -16.55 15.08 -16.45
N GLY A 25 -16.18 13.92 -16.97
CA GLY A 25 -15.46 13.79 -18.24
C GLY A 25 -13.97 14.08 -18.18
N GLU A 26 -13.39 14.07 -16.98
CA GLU A 26 -11.96 14.29 -16.81
C GLU A 26 -11.16 13.01 -17.10
N HIS A 27 -10.00 13.17 -17.73
CA HIS A 27 -9.03 12.09 -17.92
C HIS A 27 -8.08 12.03 -16.71
N ILE A 28 -7.99 10.87 -16.10
CA ILE A 28 -7.29 10.67 -14.83
C ILE A 28 -6.14 9.67 -15.01
N PHE A 29 -4.96 10.05 -14.55
CA PHE A 29 -3.86 9.14 -14.23
C PHE A 29 -3.87 8.91 -12.72
N LEU A 30 -4.33 7.74 -12.31
CA LEU A 30 -4.22 7.27 -10.91
C LEU A 30 -2.85 6.61 -10.73
N ILE A 31 -1.94 7.31 -10.09
CA ILE A 31 -0.59 6.83 -9.82
C ILE A 31 -0.52 6.40 -8.37
N LEU A 32 -0.29 5.11 -8.14
CA LEU A 32 -0.11 4.55 -6.80
C LEU A 32 1.37 4.19 -6.62
N ILE A 33 2.02 4.86 -5.67
CA ILE A 33 3.38 4.52 -5.25
C ILE A 33 3.27 3.65 -3.99
N ASP A 34 3.72 2.42 -4.11
CA ASP A 34 3.69 1.43 -3.03
C ASP A 34 4.49 1.90 -1.82
N ASN A 35 3.89 1.82 -0.63
CA ASN A 35 4.55 2.16 0.64
C ASN A 35 5.10 3.60 0.69
N PHE A 36 4.39 4.54 0.08
CA PHE A 36 4.82 5.94 -0.02
C PHE A 36 4.21 6.78 1.09
N ARG A 37 5.07 7.36 1.94
CA ARG A 37 4.67 8.09 3.15
C ARG A 37 4.39 9.56 2.85
N TRP A 38 3.61 10.17 3.73
CA TRP A 38 3.31 11.60 3.65
C TRP A 38 4.56 12.49 3.68
N ASP A 39 5.54 12.17 4.54
CA ASP A 39 6.79 12.93 4.60
C ASP A 39 7.65 12.78 3.34
N GLN A 40 7.57 11.63 2.66
CA GLN A 40 8.20 11.43 1.36
C GLN A 40 7.47 12.24 0.27
N TRP A 41 6.14 12.30 0.31
CA TRP A 41 5.38 13.16 -0.58
C TRP A 41 5.80 14.63 -0.43
N LEU A 42 5.83 15.17 0.77
CA LEU A 42 6.27 16.54 1.03
C LEU A 42 7.69 16.80 0.50
N ALA A 43 8.57 15.80 0.57
CA ALA A 43 9.94 15.92 0.07
C ALA A 43 10.02 15.97 -1.47
N VAL A 44 9.10 15.34 -2.20
CA VAL A 44 9.09 15.36 -3.67
C VAL A 44 8.14 16.40 -4.27
N GLN A 45 7.20 16.91 -3.50
CA GLN A 45 6.18 17.87 -3.94
C GLN A 45 6.79 19.13 -4.54
N GLU A 46 7.86 19.65 -3.94
CA GLU A 46 8.56 20.84 -4.41
C GLU A 46 9.06 20.68 -5.86
N MET A 47 9.50 19.51 -6.24
CA MET A 47 9.97 19.22 -7.60
C MET A 47 8.86 19.30 -8.65
N LEU A 48 7.62 19.16 -8.24
CA LEU A 48 6.42 19.19 -9.10
C LEU A 48 5.71 20.53 -9.09
N SER A 49 6.11 21.48 -8.25
CA SER A 49 5.42 22.78 -8.05
C SER A 49 5.34 23.66 -9.31
N GLY A 50 6.29 23.49 -10.23
CA GLY A 50 6.26 24.17 -11.55
C GLY A 50 5.35 23.51 -12.59
N LEU A 51 4.88 22.29 -12.32
CA LEU A 51 4.07 21.50 -13.26
C LEU A 51 2.60 21.39 -12.84
N PHE A 52 2.31 21.40 -11.54
CA PHE A 52 1.01 21.13 -10.97
C PHE A 52 0.64 22.10 -9.85
N THR A 53 -0.64 22.28 -9.66
CA THR A 53 -1.24 22.75 -8.40
C THR A 53 -1.74 21.54 -7.62
N PHE A 54 -1.65 21.60 -6.30
CA PHE A 54 -1.94 20.46 -5.44
C PHE A 54 -3.20 20.68 -4.61
N ASP A 55 -3.97 19.62 -4.44
CA ASP A 55 -5.05 19.49 -3.47
C ASP A 55 -4.76 18.26 -2.63
N ASP A 56 -4.15 18.48 -1.49
CA ASP A 56 -3.65 17.42 -0.61
C ASP A 56 -4.74 16.91 0.32
N GLY A 57 -4.71 15.61 0.61
CA GLY A 57 -5.63 14.98 1.53
C GLY A 57 -5.06 13.70 2.12
N MET A 58 -5.66 13.24 3.19
CA MET A 58 -5.31 11.97 3.83
C MET A 58 -6.51 11.03 3.84
N TYR A 59 -6.23 9.76 3.83
CA TYR A 59 -7.22 8.71 4.03
C TYR A 59 -6.69 7.67 5.03
N THR A 60 -7.58 6.89 5.60
CA THR A 60 -7.21 5.82 6.53
C THR A 60 -7.03 4.51 5.77
N ALA A 61 -5.82 3.96 5.77
CA ALA A 61 -5.56 2.63 5.26
C ALA A 61 -6.27 1.58 6.13
N ILE A 62 -6.77 0.52 5.50
CA ILE A 62 -7.36 -0.61 6.24
C ILE A 62 -6.26 -1.47 6.87
N LEU A 63 -6.62 -2.22 7.90
CA LEU A 63 -5.74 -3.21 8.52
C LEU A 63 -5.85 -4.58 7.82
N PRO A 64 -4.74 -5.30 7.70
CA PRO A 64 -3.36 -4.85 7.87
C PRO A 64 -2.99 -3.75 6.88
N THR A 65 -2.16 -2.79 7.28
CA THR A 65 -1.57 -1.78 6.41
C THR A 65 -0.46 -2.40 5.56
N ALA A 66 -0.86 -3.29 4.67
CA ALA A 66 0.00 -4.11 3.83
C ALA A 66 -0.59 -4.26 2.43
N THR A 67 0.27 -4.36 1.44
CA THR A 67 -0.06 -4.35 0.02
C THR A 67 -1.18 -5.31 -0.36
N GLN A 68 -1.12 -6.55 0.12
CA GLN A 68 -2.14 -7.57 -0.17
C GLN A 68 -3.55 -7.14 0.25
N TYR A 69 -3.69 -6.47 1.39
CA TYR A 69 -4.98 -6.07 1.94
C TYR A 69 -5.39 -4.68 1.44
N ALA A 70 -4.55 -3.69 1.67
CA ALA A 70 -4.87 -2.29 1.42
C ALA A 70 -5.00 -1.97 -0.07
N ARG A 71 -4.07 -2.43 -0.93
CA ARG A 71 -4.12 -2.17 -2.37
C ARG A 71 -5.27 -2.90 -3.04
N ASN A 72 -5.49 -4.16 -2.69
CA ASN A 72 -6.63 -4.92 -3.20
C ASN A 72 -7.96 -4.28 -2.78
N ALA A 73 -8.04 -3.71 -1.58
CA ALA A 73 -9.22 -2.96 -1.16
C ALA A 73 -9.42 -1.66 -1.97
N ILE A 74 -8.36 -0.93 -2.31
CA ILE A 74 -8.43 0.25 -3.18
C ILE A 74 -9.00 -0.15 -4.55
N PHE A 75 -8.41 -1.14 -5.21
CA PHE A 75 -8.75 -1.49 -6.58
C PHE A 75 -10.05 -2.28 -6.72
N SER A 76 -10.45 -3.03 -5.70
CA SER A 76 -11.75 -3.70 -5.70
C SER A 76 -12.89 -2.83 -5.16
N GLY A 77 -12.59 -1.81 -4.34
CA GLY A 77 -13.61 -1.07 -3.59
C GLY A 77 -14.37 -1.91 -2.57
N LEU A 78 -13.72 -2.97 -2.06
CA LEU A 78 -14.28 -3.93 -1.11
C LEU A 78 -13.29 -4.18 0.04
N MET A 79 -13.82 -4.52 1.20
CA MET A 79 -12.97 -5.05 2.29
C MET A 79 -12.47 -6.47 1.94
N PRO A 80 -11.31 -6.89 2.47
CA PRO A 80 -10.72 -8.20 2.17
C PRO A 80 -11.69 -9.38 2.33
N LEU A 81 -12.50 -9.39 3.39
CA LEU A 81 -13.52 -10.41 3.59
C LEU A 81 -14.57 -10.45 2.47
N GLU A 82 -14.94 -9.29 1.96
CA GLU A 82 -15.91 -9.18 0.86
C GLU A 82 -15.30 -9.65 -0.45
N ILE A 83 -14.02 -9.35 -0.71
CA ILE A 83 -13.29 -9.87 -1.88
C ILE A 83 -13.26 -11.40 -1.81
N ALA A 84 -12.82 -11.96 -0.69
CA ALA A 84 -12.69 -13.41 -0.50
C ALA A 84 -14.04 -14.15 -0.66
N LYS A 85 -15.15 -13.52 -0.31
CA LYS A 85 -16.49 -14.11 -0.44
C LYS A 85 -17.10 -13.94 -1.83
N THR A 86 -16.93 -12.77 -2.43
CA THR A 86 -17.62 -12.40 -3.68
C THR A 86 -16.81 -12.81 -4.91
N PHE A 87 -15.49 -12.76 -4.80
CA PHE A 87 -14.53 -13.04 -5.87
C PHE A 87 -13.39 -13.93 -5.35
N PRO A 88 -13.71 -15.15 -4.90
CA PRO A 88 -12.71 -16.06 -4.32
C PRO A 88 -11.55 -16.36 -5.28
N GLU A 89 -11.78 -16.29 -6.59
CA GLU A 89 -10.77 -16.45 -7.63
C GLU A 89 -9.77 -15.29 -7.71
N LEU A 90 -10.12 -14.13 -7.16
CA LEU A 90 -9.25 -12.94 -7.13
C LEU A 90 -8.51 -12.76 -5.80
N TRP A 91 -8.97 -13.45 -4.75
CA TRP A 91 -8.34 -13.41 -3.43
C TRP A 91 -7.33 -14.53 -3.27
N VAL A 92 -6.14 -14.18 -2.75
CA VAL A 92 -5.09 -15.16 -2.42
C VAL A 92 -4.83 -15.06 -0.92
N ASP A 93 -4.96 -16.19 -0.20
CA ASP A 93 -4.73 -16.25 1.24
C ASP A 93 -3.25 -16.01 1.59
N GLU A 94 -3.00 -15.50 2.80
CA GLU A 94 -1.65 -15.15 3.29
C GLU A 94 -0.70 -16.36 3.25
N GLU A 95 -1.20 -17.54 3.52
CA GLU A 95 -0.44 -18.79 3.59
C GLU A 95 -0.09 -19.37 2.21
N SER A 96 -0.74 -18.89 1.15
CA SER A 96 -0.45 -19.35 -0.21
C SER A 96 0.94 -18.89 -0.67
N GLU A 97 1.62 -19.72 -1.45
CA GLU A 97 2.86 -19.36 -2.13
C GLU A 97 2.64 -18.51 -3.39
N GLU A 98 1.40 -18.37 -3.83
CA GLU A 98 1.05 -17.55 -4.99
C GLU A 98 1.26 -16.06 -4.72
N GLY A 99 1.49 -15.28 -5.78
CA GLY A 99 1.59 -13.84 -5.71
C GLY A 99 0.28 -13.20 -5.26
N LYS A 100 0.33 -12.36 -4.23
CA LYS A 100 -0.85 -11.77 -3.57
C LYS A 100 -1.48 -10.61 -4.34
N ASN A 101 -0.77 -10.00 -5.28
CA ASN A 101 -1.18 -8.80 -6.00
C ASN A 101 -1.09 -8.97 -7.51
N LEU A 102 -1.54 -10.12 -8.02
CA LEU A 102 -1.58 -10.44 -9.46
C LEU A 102 -2.93 -10.11 -10.10
N ASN A 103 -3.97 -9.89 -9.30
CA ASN A 103 -5.34 -9.72 -9.75
C ASN A 103 -5.84 -8.25 -9.66
N GLU A 104 -4.94 -7.28 -9.61
CA GLU A 104 -5.28 -5.86 -9.47
C GLU A 104 -6.12 -5.35 -10.66
N GLU A 105 -5.72 -5.65 -11.89
CA GLU A 105 -6.47 -5.26 -13.09
C GLU A 105 -7.89 -5.87 -13.16
N PRO A 106 -8.10 -7.17 -12.95
CA PRO A 106 -9.44 -7.76 -12.82
C PRO A 106 -10.29 -7.15 -11.70
N MET A 107 -9.67 -6.75 -10.58
CA MET A 107 -10.37 -6.08 -9.48
C MET A 107 -10.89 -4.71 -9.89
N ILE A 108 -10.09 -3.92 -10.62
CA ILE A 108 -10.53 -2.62 -11.17
C ILE A 108 -11.68 -2.82 -12.16
N ALA A 109 -11.59 -3.78 -13.05
CA ALA A 109 -12.66 -4.10 -13.99
C ALA A 109 -13.97 -4.47 -13.28
N SER A 110 -13.88 -5.31 -12.24
CA SER A 110 -15.02 -5.68 -11.40
C SER A 110 -15.60 -4.46 -10.66
N LEU A 111 -14.76 -3.57 -10.15
CA LEU A 111 -15.19 -2.34 -9.48
C LEU A 111 -15.99 -1.44 -10.42
N LEU A 112 -15.45 -1.13 -11.60
CA LEU A 112 -16.12 -0.31 -12.60
C LEU A 112 -17.48 -0.93 -13.00
N LYS A 113 -17.53 -2.24 -13.24
CA LYS A 113 -18.77 -2.94 -13.57
C LYS A 113 -19.82 -2.83 -12.45
N ARG A 114 -19.45 -3.05 -11.20
CA ARG A 114 -20.37 -2.98 -10.04
C ARG A 114 -20.93 -1.58 -9.83
N TYR A 115 -20.14 -0.54 -10.09
CA TYR A 115 -20.58 0.85 -10.02
C TYR A 115 -21.21 1.38 -11.32
N ARG A 116 -21.41 0.49 -12.32
CA ARG A 116 -21.97 0.85 -13.64
C ARG A 116 -21.21 2.01 -14.31
N LYS A 117 -19.87 1.98 -14.19
CA LYS A 117 -19.00 2.97 -14.80
C LYS A 117 -18.51 2.47 -16.16
N PRO A 118 -19.01 3.03 -17.29
CA PRO A 118 -18.72 2.53 -18.63
C PRO A 118 -17.37 3.02 -19.17
N TYR A 119 -16.41 3.28 -18.29
CA TYR A 119 -15.12 3.83 -18.68
C TYR A 119 -14.15 2.73 -19.07
N SER A 120 -13.49 2.91 -20.22
CA SER A 120 -12.28 2.14 -20.52
C SER A 120 -11.16 2.57 -19.59
N PHE A 121 -10.27 1.63 -19.29
CA PHE A 121 -9.11 1.90 -18.45
C PHE A 121 -7.91 1.11 -18.95
N ALA A 122 -6.71 1.60 -18.60
CA ALA A 122 -5.47 0.87 -18.72
C ALA A 122 -4.86 0.66 -17.32
N TYR A 123 -4.16 -0.46 -17.15
CA TYR A 123 -3.43 -0.78 -15.94
C TYR A 123 -1.98 -1.09 -16.30
N ARG A 124 -1.04 -0.48 -15.60
CA ARG A 124 0.41 -0.72 -15.74
C ARG A 124 1.06 -0.82 -14.38
N LYS A 125 1.96 -1.77 -14.24
CA LYS A 125 2.75 -1.95 -13.02
C LYS A 125 4.24 -1.87 -13.36
N VAL A 126 4.94 -0.94 -12.71
CA VAL A 126 6.35 -0.64 -12.96
C VAL A 126 7.19 -1.20 -11.83
N TYR A 127 7.97 -2.22 -12.13
CA TYR A 127 8.90 -2.86 -11.19
C TYR A 127 10.34 -2.38 -11.38
N GLU A 128 10.70 -2.00 -12.60
CA GLU A 128 12.04 -1.63 -12.99
C GLU A 128 12.04 -0.56 -14.08
N THR A 129 13.21 0.04 -14.33
CA THR A 129 13.38 1.14 -15.31
C THR A 129 12.87 0.79 -16.70
N SER A 130 13.10 -0.44 -17.18
CA SER A 130 12.67 -0.86 -18.51
C SER A 130 11.13 -0.84 -18.69
N PHE A 131 10.38 -1.16 -17.65
CA PHE A 131 8.92 -1.03 -17.63
C PHE A 131 8.49 0.44 -17.61
N GLY A 132 9.20 1.29 -16.86
CA GLY A 132 8.95 2.73 -16.85
C GLY A 132 9.12 3.36 -18.22
N GLU A 133 10.18 3.01 -18.96
CA GLU A 133 10.38 3.49 -20.33
C GLU A 133 9.29 3.03 -21.30
N ARG A 134 8.79 1.80 -21.16
CA ARG A 134 7.64 1.32 -21.96
C ARG A 134 6.38 2.12 -21.67
N VAL A 135 6.09 2.44 -20.40
CA VAL A 135 4.94 3.26 -20.04
C VAL A 135 5.06 4.65 -20.65
N LEU A 136 6.25 5.28 -20.58
CA LEU A 136 6.50 6.57 -21.23
C LEU A 136 6.26 6.53 -22.73
N ALA A 137 6.71 5.48 -23.42
CA ALA A 137 6.50 5.29 -24.85
C ALA A 137 5.01 5.13 -25.23
N GLN A 138 4.19 4.60 -24.33
CA GLN A 138 2.76 4.34 -24.54
C GLN A 138 1.85 5.48 -24.08
N LEU A 139 2.37 6.55 -23.50
CA LEU A 139 1.53 7.61 -22.89
C LEU A 139 0.53 8.23 -23.87
N ASN A 140 0.90 8.41 -25.14
CA ASN A 140 -0.01 8.95 -26.15
C ASN A 140 -1.21 8.04 -26.40
N GLU A 141 -1.03 6.71 -26.33
CA GLU A 141 -2.12 5.75 -26.45
C GLU A 141 -2.95 5.67 -25.15
N LEU A 142 -2.26 5.76 -24.01
CA LEU A 142 -2.91 5.72 -22.70
C LEU A 142 -3.86 6.89 -22.46
N GLN A 143 -3.55 8.09 -22.99
CA GLN A 143 -4.39 9.26 -22.81
C GLN A 143 -5.81 9.11 -23.41
N ASP A 144 -6.01 8.18 -24.34
CA ASP A 144 -7.32 7.90 -24.93
C ASP A 144 -8.29 7.22 -23.93
N ASN A 145 -7.75 6.62 -22.87
CA ASN A 145 -8.56 6.07 -21.78
C ASN A 145 -8.93 7.16 -20.78
N PRO A 146 -10.18 7.21 -20.33
CA PRO A 146 -10.58 8.10 -19.23
C PRO A 146 -9.82 7.83 -17.92
N LEU A 147 -9.48 6.56 -17.66
CA LEU A 147 -8.75 6.14 -16.47
C LEU A 147 -7.49 5.36 -16.84
N ASN A 148 -6.35 5.82 -16.33
CA ASN A 148 -5.08 5.11 -16.42
C ASN A 148 -4.55 4.85 -15.01
N VAL A 149 -4.36 3.60 -14.64
CA VAL A 149 -3.85 3.20 -13.34
C VAL A 149 -2.40 2.73 -13.51
N ILE A 150 -1.51 3.39 -12.80
CA ILE A 150 -0.07 3.09 -12.82
C ILE A 150 0.40 2.82 -11.40
N VAL A 151 0.95 1.64 -11.16
CA VAL A 151 1.52 1.23 -9.87
C VAL A 151 3.04 1.27 -9.94
N LEU A 152 3.66 1.96 -9.01
CA LEU A 152 5.11 2.12 -8.90
C LEU A 152 5.60 1.47 -7.60
N ASN A 153 6.45 0.45 -7.70
CA ASN A 153 6.86 -0.36 -6.55
C ASN A 153 8.18 0.08 -5.89
N PHE A 154 8.77 1.21 -6.28
CA PHE A 154 10.13 1.55 -5.86
C PHE A 154 10.29 1.73 -4.34
N VAL A 155 9.37 2.44 -3.68
CA VAL A 155 9.54 2.75 -2.25
C VAL A 155 9.46 1.49 -1.40
N ASP A 156 8.58 0.56 -1.78
CA ASP A 156 8.51 -0.74 -1.15
C ASP A 156 9.80 -1.55 -1.37
N MET A 157 10.30 -1.60 -2.60
CA MET A 157 11.57 -2.25 -2.92
C MET A 157 12.75 -1.65 -2.13
N LEU A 158 12.79 -0.32 -1.95
CA LEU A 158 13.81 0.34 -1.15
C LEU A 158 13.72 -0.06 0.33
N SER A 159 12.50 -0.16 0.86
CA SER A 159 12.24 -0.58 2.23
C SER A 159 12.73 -2.02 2.48
N HIS A 160 12.43 -2.93 1.59
CA HIS A 160 12.91 -4.32 1.65
C HIS A 160 14.44 -4.40 1.50
N ALA A 161 15.02 -3.74 0.50
CA ALA A 161 16.46 -3.72 0.28
C ALA A 161 17.22 -3.17 1.50
N ARG A 162 16.67 -2.16 2.19
CA ARG A 162 17.23 -1.63 3.43
C ARG A 162 17.23 -2.64 4.57
N THR A 163 16.21 -3.47 4.66
CA THR A 163 16.15 -4.53 5.67
C THR A 163 17.18 -5.63 5.39
N GLU A 164 17.37 -5.98 4.14
CA GLU A 164 18.22 -7.10 3.70
C GLU A 164 19.69 -6.72 3.49
N SER A 165 19.97 -5.48 3.03
CA SER A 165 21.31 -5.02 2.69
C SER A 165 21.89 -4.09 3.75
N LYS A 166 23.05 -4.48 4.32
CA LYS A 166 23.78 -3.65 5.28
C LYS A 166 24.18 -2.30 4.65
N MET A 167 24.61 -2.29 3.39
CA MET A 167 25.02 -1.06 2.68
C MET A 167 23.84 -0.09 2.54
N ILE A 168 22.68 -0.57 2.10
CA ILE A 168 21.47 0.27 1.97
C ILE A 168 21.01 0.75 3.35
N ARG A 169 21.15 -0.07 4.39
CA ARG A 169 20.83 0.31 5.76
C ARG A 169 21.71 1.46 6.27
N GLU A 170 22.98 1.46 5.93
CA GLU A 170 23.91 2.54 6.26
C GLU A 170 23.57 3.84 5.49
N LEU A 171 23.28 3.73 4.20
CA LEU A 171 22.88 4.87 3.36
C LEU A 171 21.52 5.47 3.76
N ALA A 172 20.59 4.66 4.25
CA ALA A 172 19.27 5.06 4.71
C ALA A 172 19.16 4.96 6.25
N SER A 173 20.17 5.38 6.96
CA SER A 173 20.29 5.20 8.42
C SER A 173 19.34 6.07 9.25
N SER A 174 18.75 7.10 8.64
CA SER A 174 17.84 8.03 9.30
C SER A 174 16.60 8.31 8.45
N GLU A 175 15.57 8.88 9.04
CA GLU A 175 14.37 9.34 8.32
C GLU A 175 14.72 10.36 7.23
N ALA A 176 15.65 11.29 7.53
CA ALA A 176 16.10 12.28 6.55
C ALA A 176 16.85 11.63 5.37
N ALA A 177 17.72 10.67 5.63
CA ALA A 177 18.42 9.93 4.59
C ALA A 177 17.46 9.13 3.72
N TYR A 178 16.44 8.52 4.31
CA TYR A 178 15.40 7.78 3.60
C TYR A 178 14.59 8.69 2.66
N ARG A 179 14.19 9.89 3.12
CA ARG A 179 13.57 10.91 2.26
C ARG A 179 14.48 11.37 1.12
N SER A 180 15.76 11.59 1.39
CA SER A 180 16.75 12.00 0.36
C SER A 180 16.92 10.95 -0.73
N LEU A 181 16.94 9.66 -0.38
CA LEU A 181 16.96 8.56 -1.35
C LEU A 181 15.69 8.54 -2.20
N THR A 182 14.54 8.78 -1.60
CA THR A 182 13.26 8.88 -2.32
C THR A 182 13.27 10.05 -3.30
N GLN A 183 13.77 11.22 -2.91
CA GLN A 183 13.91 12.38 -3.81
C GLN A 183 14.84 12.07 -4.98
N SER A 184 15.98 11.45 -4.71
CA SER A 184 16.94 11.07 -5.74
C SER A 184 16.34 10.10 -6.76
N TRP A 185 15.66 9.06 -6.28
CA TRP A 185 14.92 8.15 -7.14
C TRP A 185 13.87 8.88 -7.97
N PHE A 186 13.02 9.67 -7.33
CA PHE A 186 11.95 10.37 -8.02
C PHE A 186 12.48 11.24 -9.16
N ARG A 187 13.54 11.99 -8.90
CA ARG A 187 14.16 12.92 -9.88
C ARG A 187 14.82 12.21 -11.05
N HIS A 188 15.53 11.10 -10.78
CA HIS A 188 16.42 10.45 -11.75
C HIS A 188 15.81 9.19 -12.38
N SER A 189 14.62 8.78 -11.97
CA SER A 189 13.87 7.67 -12.58
C SER A 189 12.93 8.15 -13.67
N THR A 190 12.29 7.18 -14.34
CA THR A 190 11.21 7.44 -15.29
C THR A 190 9.98 8.09 -14.65
N THR A 191 9.87 8.08 -13.31
CA THR A 191 8.72 8.62 -12.59
C THR A 191 8.58 10.12 -12.78
N TYR A 192 9.65 10.91 -12.63
CA TYR A 192 9.57 12.36 -12.83
C TYR A 192 9.17 12.70 -14.28
N ARG A 193 9.74 12.02 -15.27
CA ARG A 193 9.40 12.17 -16.70
C ARG A 193 7.93 11.82 -16.98
N LEU A 194 7.40 10.81 -16.26
CA LEU A 194 5.97 10.47 -16.34
C LEU A 194 5.10 11.66 -15.91
N PHE A 195 5.39 12.28 -14.78
CA PHE A 195 4.67 13.46 -14.31
C PHE A 195 4.79 14.65 -15.28
N GLU A 196 5.98 14.93 -15.81
CA GLU A 196 6.19 15.97 -16.82
C GLU A 196 5.32 15.77 -18.07
N GLN A 197 5.32 14.54 -18.61
CA GLN A 197 4.55 14.24 -19.82
C GLN A 197 3.05 14.28 -19.57
N VAL A 198 2.58 13.78 -18.44
CA VAL A 198 1.15 13.87 -18.06
C VAL A 198 0.72 15.33 -17.86
N ALA A 199 1.58 16.18 -17.29
CA ALA A 199 1.32 17.62 -17.19
C ALA A 199 1.16 18.27 -18.57
N GLN A 200 2.00 17.93 -19.53
CA GLN A 200 1.93 18.43 -20.91
C GLN A 200 0.64 18.00 -21.63
N MET A 201 0.08 16.85 -21.27
CA MET A 201 -1.20 16.38 -21.81
C MET A 201 -2.42 17.13 -21.25
N GLY A 202 -2.24 17.89 -20.18
CA GLY A 202 -3.34 18.54 -19.46
C GLY A 202 -4.26 17.58 -18.71
N ALA A 203 -3.83 16.34 -18.49
CA ALA A 203 -4.57 15.35 -17.71
C ALA A 203 -4.37 15.57 -16.20
N LYS A 204 -5.32 15.11 -15.40
CA LYS A 204 -5.22 15.14 -13.95
C LYS A 204 -4.50 13.91 -13.41
N ILE A 205 -3.70 14.13 -12.38
CA ILE A 205 -3.08 13.05 -11.61
C ILE A 205 -3.76 12.97 -10.25
N ILE A 206 -4.15 11.77 -9.86
CA ILE A 206 -4.38 11.41 -8.47
C ILE A 206 -3.18 10.58 -8.06
N LEU A 207 -2.29 11.17 -7.23
CA LEU A 207 -1.18 10.45 -6.63
C LEU A 207 -1.62 9.92 -5.28
N THR A 208 -1.45 8.63 -5.07
CA THR A 208 -1.80 7.97 -3.81
C THR A 208 -0.79 6.88 -3.44
N THR A 209 -1.01 6.28 -2.31
CA THR A 209 -0.31 5.08 -1.84
C THR A 209 -1.33 4.08 -1.31
N ASP A 210 -0.92 2.85 -1.05
CA ASP A 210 -1.77 1.85 -0.41
C ASP A 210 -1.58 1.83 1.12
N HIS A 211 -0.37 2.05 1.59
CA HIS A 211 0.03 2.19 2.99
C HIS A 211 1.38 2.90 3.06
N GLY A 212 1.82 3.22 4.28
CA GLY A 212 3.17 3.67 4.54
C GLY A 212 3.96 2.64 5.35
N SER A 213 4.96 3.11 6.10
CA SER A 213 5.80 2.29 6.96
C SER A 213 6.32 3.09 8.13
N VAL A 214 6.63 2.40 9.22
CA VAL A 214 7.18 3.00 10.44
C VAL A 214 8.55 2.40 10.76
N ARG A 215 9.44 3.22 11.27
CA ARG A 215 10.73 2.76 11.79
C ARG A 215 10.51 2.09 13.13
N VAL A 216 10.64 0.76 13.18
CA VAL A 216 10.33 -0.03 14.39
C VAL A 216 11.47 0.05 15.41
N ARG A 217 11.10 0.10 16.70
CA ARG A 217 12.06 0.28 17.80
C ARG A 217 11.84 -0.65 18.98
N LYS A 218 10.58 -0.96 19.30
CA LYS A 218 10.23 -1.69 20.51
C LYS A 218 9.75 -3.11 20.17
N PRO A 219 10.49 -4.15 20.54
CA PRO A 219 10.08 -5.52 20.34
C PRO A 219 8.94 -5.91 21.30
N VAL A 220 7.95 -6.61 20.79
CA VAL A 220 6.83 -7.20 21.52
C VAL A 220 6.87 -8.69 21.35
N LYS A 221 6.89 -9.43 22.47
CA LYS A 221 6.87 -10.88 22.42
C LYS A 221 5.51 -11.41 21.95
N ILE A 222 5.56 -12.34 21.02
CA ILE A 222 4.38 -13.07 20.57
C ILE A 222 4.66 -14.57 20.55
N ILE A 223 3.65 -15.34 20.92
CA ILE A 223 3.66 -16.80 20.82
C ILE A 223 2.50 -17.18 19.90
N GLY A 224 2.73 -18.09 18.99
CA GLY A 224 1.73 -18.65 18.09
C GLY A 224 2.14 -20.04 17.64
N ASN A 225 1.28 -20.73 16.90
CA ASN A 225 1.63 -22.00 16.31
C ASN A 225 2.63 -21.80 15.14
N ARG A 226 3.16 -22.90 14.60
CA ARG A 226 4.16 -22.86 13.51
C ARG A 226 3.65 -22.27 12.19
N ASN A 227 2.32 -22.19 12.00
CA ASN A 227 1.68 -21.62 10.82
C ASN A 227 1.38 -20.10 10.98
N THR A 228 1.85 -19.49 12.09
CA THR A 228 1.72 -18.04 12.27
C THR A 228 2.54 -17.29 11.22
N SER A 229 1.97 -16.23 10.65
CA SER A 229 2.61 -15.44 9.61
C SER A 229 3.95 -14.84 10.06
N THR A 230 4.82 -14.55 9.10
CA THR A 230 6.18 -14.03 9.36
C THR A 230 6.25 -12.50 9.48
N ASN A 231 5.17 -11.79 9.18
CA ASN A 231 5.14 -10.33 9.23
C ASN A 231 5.50 -9.78 10.62
N LEU A 232 6.15 -8.64 10.68
CA LEU A 232 6.66 -8.07 11.92
C LEU A 232 5.69 -7.11 12.60
N ARG A 233 4.80 -6.49 11.86
CA ARG A 233 3.85 -5.51 12.39
C ARG A 233 2.45 -6.08 12.61
N TYR A 234 2.15 -7.21 12.00
CA TYR A 234 0.92 -7.95 12.22
C TYR A 234 1.17 -9.44 12.17
N LYS A 235 0.31 -10.21 12.81
CA LYS A 235 0.35 -11.68 12.80
C LYS A 235 -1.03 -12.24 12.53
N LEU A 236 -1.06 -13.26 11.70
CA LEU A 236 -2.21 -14.14 11.50
C LEU A 236 -1.85 -15.52 12.03
N GLY A 237 -2.79 -16.18 12.64
CA GLY A 237 -2.56 -17.54 13.12
C GLY A 237 -3.61 -18.00 14.11
N GLN A 238 -3.32 -19.09 14.78
CA GLN A 238 -4.14 -19.67 15.84
C GLN A 238 -3.40 -19.56 17.17
N SER A 239 -4.19 -19.44 18.24
CA SER A 239 -3.66 -19.43 19.62
C SER A 239 -2.59 -18.35 19.85
N LEU A 240 -2.78 -17.16 19.26
CA LEU A 240 -1.85 -16.05 19.43
C LEU A 240 -1.89 -15.53 20.86
N SER A 241 -0.72 -15.50 21.52
CA SER A 241 -0.54 -14.97 22.87
C SER A 241 0.46 -13.82 22.88
N PHE A 242 0.05 -12.68 23.42
CA PHE A 242 0.78 -11.42 23.43
C PHE A 242 0.29 -10.52 24.57
N ASP A 243 1.02 -9.46 24.89
CA ASP A 243 0.56 -8.44 25.84
C ASP A 243 -0.46 -7.51 25.16
N ALA A 244 -1.70 -7.52 25.63
CA ALA A 244 -2.80 -6.70 25.10
C ALA A 244 -2.58 -5.17 25.20
N LYS A 245 -1.61 -4.72 26.00
CA LYS A 245 -1.22 -3.30 26.08
C LYS A 245 -0.30 -2.88 24.93
N GLU A 246 0.35 -3.85 24.29
CA GLU A 246 1.37 -3.61 23.29
C GLU A 246 0.88 -3.81 21.84
N ALA A 247 -0.30 -4.45 21.68
CA ALA A 247 -0.88 -4.79 20.39
C ALA A 247 -2.39 -4.84 20.43
N TYR A 248 -3.02 -4.63 19.29
CA TYR A 248 -4.46 -4.73 19.10
C TYR A 248 -4.84 -6.07 18.46
N ALA A 249 -5.86 -6.72 19.00
CA ALA A 249 -6.48 -7.88 18.37
C ALA A 249 -8.00 -7.68 18.32
N PRO A 250 -8.63 -7.74 17.15
CA PRO A 250 -10.09 -7.71 17.06
C PRO A 250 -10.67 -8.98 17.66
N ARG A 251 -11.77 -8.86 18.39
CA ARG A 251 -12.48 -10.04 18.94
C ARG A 251 -12.93 -11.00 17.85
N LYS A 252 -13.38 -10.47 16.75
CA LYS A 252 -13.78 -11.20 15.54
C LYS A 252 -13.18 -10.49 14.33
N PRO A 253 -12.24 -11.10 13.61
CA PRO A 253 -11.65 -10.49 12.40
C PRO A 253 -12.69 -10.04 11.38
N LYS A 254 -13.81 -10.73 11.27
CA LYS A 254 -14.93 -10.40 10.38
C LYS A 254 -15.54 -9.02 10.66
N ASP A 255 -15.51 -8.57 11.92
CA ASP A 255 -16.08 -7.27 12.32
C ASP A 255 -15.29 -6.08 11.75
N ILE A 256 -14.02 -6.32 11.39
CA ILE A 256 -13.14 -5.35 10.71
C ILE A 256 -12.86 -5.73 9.25
N GLY A 257 -13.68 -6.58 8.67
CA GLY A 257 -13.62 -6.94 7.26
C GLY A 257 -12.47 -7.87 6.85
N LEU A 258 -11.94 -8.67 7.80
CA LEU A 258 -10.85 -9.61 7.51
C LEU A 258 -11.36 -11.06 7.38
N PRO A 259 -10.86 -11.82 6.38
CA PRO A 259 -11.18 -13.22 6.20
C PRO A 259 -10.51 -14.09 7.26
N VAL A 260 -11.16 -15.20 7.60
CA VAL A 260 -10.61 -16.27 8.42
C VAL A 260 -10.76 -17.60 7.69
N ASN A 261 -9.82 -18.50 7.90
CA ASN A 261 -9.83 -19.86 7.34
C ASN A 261 -9.47 -20.88 8.42
N HIS A 262 -9.21 -22.13 8.03
CA HIS A 262 -8.86 -23.20 8.96
C HIS A 262 -7.46 -23.08 9.59
N LEU A 263 -6.59 -22.23 9.04
CA LEU A 263 -5.24 -21.94 9.56
C LEU A 263 -5.17 -20.61 10.32
N THR A 264 -6.13 -19.70 10.07
CA THR A 264 -6.13 -18.35 10.62
C THR A 264 -7.48 -18.03 11.23
N ASP A 265 -7.55 -17.97 12.54
CA ASP A 265 -8.74 -17.55 13.31
C ASP A 265 -8.55 -16.21 14.03
N GLY A 266 -7.32 -15.70 14.11
CA GLY A 266 -6.96 -14.47 14.78
C GLY A 266 -5.96 -13.60 14.03
N TYR A 267 -6.10 -12.29 14.27
CA TYR A 267 -5.18 -11.24 13.79
C TYR A 267 -4.73 -10.42 14.98
N VAL A 268 -3.47 -10.02 14.97
CA VAL A 268 -2.88 -9.12 15.98
C VAL A 268 -2.04 -8.07 15.27
N PHE A 269 -2.15 -6.81 15.67
CA PHE A 269 -1.48 -5.66 15.07
C PHE A 269 -0.67 -4.91 16.10
N CYS A 270 0.57 -4.57 15.80
CA CYS A 270 1.41 -3.70 16.63
C CYS A 270 0.93 -2.25 16.61
N TYR A 271 1.02 -1.59 17.75
CA TYR A 271 0.88 -0.14 17.84
C TYR A 271 2.19 0.58 17.58
N GLU A 272 2.09 1.83 17.11
CA GLU A 272 3.19 2.79 17.02
C GLU A 272 4.47 2.17 16.41
N GLN A 273 5.59 2.23 17.10
CA GLN A 273 6.89 1.71 16.65
C GLN A 273 7.19 0.29 17.15
N ASN A 274 6.19 -0.45 17.58
CA ASN A 274 6.35 -1.81 18.07
C ASN A 274 6.54 -2.79 16.90
N PHE A 275 7.20 -3.91 17.14
CA PHE A 275 7.29 -5.02 16.21
C PHE A 275 7.32 -6.36 16.94
N PHE A 276 6.80 -7.40 16.32
CA PHE A 276 6.73 -8.72 16.93
C PHE A 276 8.06 -9.46 16.86
N ALA A 277 8.40 -10.10 17.97
CA ALA A 277 9.54 -10.98 18.09
C ALA A 277 9.13 -12.28 18.80
N TYR A 278 9.53 -13.41 18.24
CA TYR A 278 9.31 -14.71 18.90
C TYR A 278 10.29 -14.89 20.06
N PRO A 279 9.85 -15.50 21.17
CA PRO A 279 10.75 -15.81 22.31
C PRO A 279 11.96 -16.65 21.89
N ASN A 280 11.76 -17.61 21.02
CA ASN A 280 12.85 -18.33 20.36
C ASN A 280 13.56 -17.40 19.40
N ASN A 281 14.88 -17.25 19.55
CA ASN A 281 15.71 -16.31 18.80
C ASN A 281 15.38 -14.81 19.03
N TYR A 282 14.86 -14.47 20.20
CA TYR A 282 14.46 -13.10 20.53
C TYR A 282 15.56 -12.07 20.25
N ASN A 283 16.78 -12.31 20.72
CA ASN A 283 17.92 -11.41 20.52
C ASN A 283 18.27 -11.22 19.03
N TYR A 284 18.12 -12.25 18.22
CA TYR A 284 18.30 -12.15 16.76
C TYR A 284 17.26 -11.22 16.15
N TYR A 285 15.97 -11.42 16.47
CA TYR A 285 14.90 -10.54 15.96
C TYR A 285 15.14 -9.08 16.36
N VAL A 286 15.50 -8.85 17.62
CA VAL A 286 15.74 -7.49 18.11
C VAL A 286 16.93 -6.83 17.41
N SER A 287 18.05 -7.52 17.28
CA SER A 287 19.25 -6.94 16.65
C SER A 287 19.09 -6.76 15.15
N TYR A 288 18.36 -7.64 14.48
CA TYR A 288 18.21 -7.61 13.03
C TYR A 288 17.15 -6.60 12.56
N TYR A 289 15.99 -6.53 13.24
CA TYR A 289 14.84 -5.75 12.78
C TYR A 289 14.69 -4.38 13.44
N LYS A 290 15.28 -4.16 14.61
CA LYS A 290 15.25 -2.83 15.24
C LYS A 290 15.81 -1.78 14.29
N ASP A 291 15.14 -0.62 14.24
CA ASP A 291 15.47 0.50 13.36
C ASP A 291 15.30 0.23 11.85
N THR A 292 14.63 -0.85 11.46
CA THR A 292 14.17 -1.07 10.09
C THR A 292 12.78 -0.45 9.85
N PHE A 293 12.43 -0.19 8.59
CA PHE A 293 11.08 0.25 8.21
C PHE A 293 10.20 -0.97 7.95
N GLN A 294 9.07 -1.02 8.65
CA GLN A 294 8.11 -2.11 8.57
C GLN A 294 6.70 -1.54 8.45
N HIS A 295 5.77 -2.34 7.95
CA HIS A 295 4.38 -1.97 7.75
C HIS A 295 3.43 -3.11 8.12
N GLY A 296 2.14 -2.82 8.23
CA GLY A 296 1.10 -3.79 8.54
C GLY A 296 0.39 -3.57 9.88
N GLY A 297 0.83 -2.61 10.68
CA GLY A 297 0.30 -2.31 12.00
C GLY A 297 -0.53 -1.03 12.06
N ILE A 298 -0.53 -0.41 13.24
CA ILE A 298 -1.30 0.78 13.57
C ILE A 298 -0.35 1.90 13.96
N SER A 299 -0.10 2.82 13.05
CA SER A 299 0.63 4.06 13.29
C SER A 299 0.14 5.16 12.36
N MET A 300 0.58 6.39 12.61
CA MET A 300 0.23 7.53 11.75
C MET A 300 0.92 7.45 10.38
N GLU A 301 2.03 6.73 10.30
CA GLU A 301 2.86 6.61 9.10
C GLU A 301 2.42 5.47 8.18
N GLU A 302 1.65 4.53 8.68
CA GLU A 302 1.14 3.39 7.94
C GLU A 302 -0.26 3.66 7.37
#